data_3abb86330c04712848e110b63ef31c6e
#
_entry.id   3abb86330c04712848e110b63ef31c6e
#
_cell.length_a   1.000
_cell.length_b   1.000
_cell.length_c   1.000
_cell.angle_alpha   90.00
_cell.angle_beta   90.00
_cell.angle_gamma   90.00
#
_symmetry.space_group_name_H-M   'P 1'
#
loop_
_entity.id
_entity.type
_entity.pdbx_description
1 polymer ?
#
loop_
_entity_poly.entity_id
_entity_poly.type
_entity_poly.pdbx_seq_one_letter_code
_entity_poly.pdbx_strand_id
1 'polypeptide(L)'
;MKFVFIDTETTGFDPKKNALVQIGLIVDIDGKVAHHEIFNIKPWEGCEWSQEAIDKTGITPEIAADFEDSNLAFDRFVGILNKFIDRWDKEDKAFFAGYNARFDEDFIRDWFIRNAKTERDASFGNGYGCYFWTPCMDVMQFALFRTLQSRSQFENFQLGTVCQAVGIDFNAEEAHNALYDIKKTRELLYRLKRKA
;
A
#
# COMPACT_ATOMS: atom_id res chain seq x y z
N MET A 1 7.92 -9.01 15.01
CA MET A 1 8.17 -8.32 13.71
C MET A 1 6.85 -7.80 13.19
N LYS A 2 6.79 -6.51 12.81
CA LYS A 2 5.57 -5.85 12.35
C LYS A 2 5.68 -5.53 10.87
N PHE A 3 4.65 -5.88 10.08
CA PHE A 3 4.45 -5.40 8.72
C PHE A 3 3.15 -4.61 8.66
N VAL A 4 3.17 -3.54 7.89
CA VAL A 4 1.96 -2.86 7.43
C VAL A 4 1.94 -3.01 5.92
N PHE A 5 1.09 -3.92 5.45
CA PHE A 5 0.88 -4.14 4.03
C PHE A 5 -0.07 -3.08 3.51
N ILE A 6 0.33 -2.40 2.45
CA ILE A 6 -0.43 -1.32 1.84
C ILE A 6 -0.43 -1.51 0.33
N ASP A 7 -1.59 -1.35 -0.26
CA ASP A 7 -1.84 -1.23 -1.69
C ASP A 7 -2.72 -0.02 -1.91
N THR A 8 -2.45 0.74 -2.97
CA THR A 8 -3.12 2.02 -3.20
C THR A 8 -3.73 2.10 -4.59
N GLU A 9 -4.96 2.65 -4.67
CA GLU A 9 -5.52 3.11 -5.92
C GLU A 9 -5.41 4.64 -5.99
N THR A 10 -5.05 5.13 -7.16
CA THR A 10 -4.69 6.53 -7.37
C THR A 10 -5.33 7.08 -8.64
N THR A 11 -5.37 8.41 -8.77
CA THR A 11 -5.88 9.05 -10.00
C THR A 11 -4.86 9.08 -11.14
N GLY A 12 -3.66 8.53 -10.93
CA GLY A 12 -2.57 8.48 -11.90
C GLY A 12 -1.24 8.08 -11.25
N PHE A 13 -0.11 8.41 -11.86
CA PHE A 13 1.19 7.84 -11.50
C PHE A 13 2.13 8.78 -10.73
N ASP A 14 1.83 10.07 -10.66
CA ASP A 14 2.68 11.09 -10.02
C ASP A 14 2.01 11.61 -8.74
N PRO A 15 2.51 11.30 -7.53
CA PRO A 15 1.89 11.72 -6.27
C PRO A 15 1.85 13.24 -6.09
N LYS A 16 2.61 14.01 -6.89
CA LYS A 16 2.56 15.48 -6.87
C LYS A 16 1.39 16.05 -7.66
N LYS A 17 0.85 15.30 -8.61
CA LYS A 17 -0.23 15.70 -9.51
C LYS A 17 -1.50 14.89 -9.31
N ASN A 18 -1.34 13.64 -8.94
CA ASN A 18 -2.44 12.69 -8.80
C ASN A 18 -2.75 12.43 -7.33
N ALA A 19 -4.00 12.13 -7.05
CA ALA A 19 -4.48 11.88 -5.70
C ALA A 19 -4.49 10.39 -5.36
N LEU A 20 -4.27 10.09 -4.10
CA LEU A 20 -4.59 8.82 -3.47
C LEU A 20 -6.10 8.76 -3.25
N VAL A 21 -6.78 7.73 -3.76
CA VAL A 21 -8.25 7.58 -3.66
C VAL A 21 -8.70 6.34 -2.92
N GLN A 22 -7.85 5.31 -2.83
CA GLN A 22 -8.15 4.12 -2.02
C GLN A 22 -6.88 3.55 -1.39
N ILE A 23 -7.00 3.02 -0.17
CA ILE A 23 -5.93 2.25 0.50
C ILE A 23 -6.53 0.93 0.98
N GLY A 24 -5.91 -0.17 0.59
CA GLY A 24 -6.02 -1.45 1.27
C GLY A 24 -4.93 -1.57 2.33
N LEU A 25 -5.32 -1.76 3.58
CA LEU A 25 -4.43 -1.84 4.74
C LEU A 25 -4.52 -3.20 5.43
N ILE A 26 -3.37 -3.82 5.72
CA ILE A 26 -3.29 -4.95 6.65
C ILE A 26 -2.13 -4.71 7.63
N VAL A 27 -2.43 -4.70 8.93
CA VAL A 27 -1.41 -4.74 9.98
C VAL A 27 -1.17 -6.20 10.36
N ASP A 28 0.05 -6.65 10.20
CA ASP A 28 0.50 -8.00 10.51
C ASP A 28 1.54 -7.97 11.62
N ILE A 29 1.27 -8.70 12.69
CA ILE A 29 2.17 -8.84 13.83
C ILE A 29 2.57 -10.32 13.93
N ASP A 30 3.85 -10.61 13.73
CA ASP A 30 4.41 -11.96 13.82
C ASP A 30 3.69 -13.01 12.95
N GLY A 31 3.24 -12.59 11.75
CA GLY A 31 2.55 -13.46 10.80
C GLY A 31 1.06 -13.62 11.04
N LYS A 32 0.49 -12.86 11.97
CA LYS A 32 -0.96 -12.83 12.25
C LYS A 32 -1.54 -11.48 11.86
N VAL A 33 -2.66 -11.50 11.16
CA VAL A 33 -3.41 -10.27 10.86
C VAL A 33 -4.01 -9.73 12.16
N ALA A 34 -3.50 -8.57 12.58
CA ALA A 34 -3.98 -7.87 13.76
C ALA A 34 -5.10 -6.87 13.41
N HIS A 35 -5.06 -6.32 12.20
CA HIS A 35 -6.09 -5.40 11.68
C HIS A 35 -6.09 -5.43 10.15
N HIS A 36 -7.25 -5.18 9.54
CA HIS A 36 -7.34 -4.89 8.11
C HIS A 36 -8.48 -3.90 7.87
N GLU A 37 -8.31 -3.04 6.89
CA GLU A 37 -9.29 -2.01 6.56
C GLU A 37 -9.12 -1.54 5.11
N ILE A 38 -10.19 -0.98 4.55
CA ILE A 38 -10.18 -0.26 3.28
C ILE A 38 -10.55 1.21 3.57
N PHE A 39 -9.81 2.13 2.95
CA PHE A 39 -10.09 3.55 2.99
C PHE A 39 -10.48 4.00 1.60
N ASN A 40 -11.60 4.67 1.47
CA ASN A 40 -11.97 5.41 0.28
C ASN A 40 -11.79 6.89 0.61
N ILE A 41 -10.90 7.56 -0.10
CA ILE A 41 -10.36 8.88 0.26
C ILE A 41 -10.73 9.88 -0.81
N LYS A 42 -11.41 10.94 -0.41
CA LYS A 42 -11.75 12.04 -1.32
C LYS A 42 -10.46 12.69 -1.84
N PRO A 43 -10.30 12.77 -3.17
CA PRO A 43 -9.13 13.38 -3.77
C PRO A 43 -9.05 14.87 -3.45
N TRP A 44 -7.85 15.41 -3.37
CA TRP A 44 -7.65 16.85 -3.18
C TRP A 44 -8.06 17.65 -4.43
N GLU A 45 -8.53 18.87 -4.22
CA GLU A 45 -9.03 19.75 -5.27
C GLU A 45 -7.90 20.10 -6.27
N GLY A 46 -8.17 19.95 -7.57
CA GLY A 46 -7.20 20.24 -8.63
C GLY A 46 -6.22 19.12 -8.94
N CYS A 47 -6.40 17.91 -8.38
CA CYS A 47 -5.62 16.74 -8.79
C CYS A 47 -5.93 16.38 -10.26
N GLU A 48 -4.91 15.85 -10.95
CA GLU A 48 -5.08 15.32 -12.31
C GLU A 48 -5.66 13.90 -12.27
N TRP A 49 -6.47 13.56 -13.27
CA TRP A 49 -7.01 12.23 -13.47
C TRP A 49 -6.50 11.62 -14.78
N SER A 50 -6.01 10.42 -14.72
CA SER A 50 -5.62 9.62 -15.88
C SER A 50 -6.77 8.70 -16.27
N GLN A 51 -7.09 8.65 -17.57
CA GLN A 51 -8.10 7.71 -18.07
C GLN A 51 -7.71 6.25 -17.79
N GLU A 52 -6.42 5.94 -17.89
CA GLU A 52 -5.89 4.60 -17.56
C GLU A 52 -6.17 4.21 -16.10
N ALA A 53 -6.03 5.15 -15.15
CA ALA A 53 -6.34 4.90 -13.75
C ALA A 53 -7.84 4.64 -13.54
N ILE A 54 -8.71 5.42 -14.20
CA ILE A 54 -10.17 5.22 -14.15
C ILE A 54 -10.55 3.84 -14.73
N ASP A 55 -10.01 3.51 -15.90
CA ASP A 55 -10.33 2.23 -16.58
C ASP A 55 -9.89 1.03 -15.75
N LYS A 56 -8.79 1.18 -15.01
CA LYS A 56 -8.20 0.13 -14.19
C LYS A 56 -8.93 -0.08 -12.87
N THR A 57 -9.30 1.01 -12.18
CA THR A 57 -9.87 0.95 -10.83
C THR A 57 -11.39 1.02 -10.82
N GLY A 58 -11.99 1.55 -11.88
CA GLY A 58 -13.42 1.88 -11.94
C GLY A 58 -13.80 3.09 -11.07
N ILE A 59 -12.83 3.74 -10.42
CA ILE A 59 -13.09 4.92 -9.59
C ILE A 59 -13.07 6.16 -10.49
N THR A 60 -14.22 6.81 -10.63
CA THR A 60 -14.36 8.06 -11.37
C THR A 60 -14.35 9.26 -10.44
N PRO A 61 -14.15 10.50 -10.94
CA PRO A 61 -14.28 11.71 -10.13
C PRO A 61 -15.62 11.81 -9.39
N GLU A 62 -16.72 11.37 -10.03
CA GLU A 62 -18.06 11.41 -9.45
C GLU A 62 -18.19 10.45 -8.28
N ILE A 63 -17.66 9.22 -8.40
CA ILE A 63 -17.65 8.23 -7.33
C ILE A 63 -16.78 8.73 -6.16
N ALA A 64 -15.61 9.26 -6.46
CA ALA A 64 -14.66 9.71 -5.44
C ALA A 64 -15.12 11.00 -4.73
N ALA A 65 -16.05 11.76 -5.30
CA ALA A 65 -16.61 12.96 -4.66
C ALA A 65 -17.35 12.64 -3.34
N ASP A 66 -17.90 11.42 -3.23
CA ASP A 66 -18.63 10.95 -2.05
C ASP A 66 -17.75 10.20 -1.04
N PHE A 67 -16.44 10.09 -1.31
CA PHE A 67 -15.51 9.45 -0.39
C PHE A 67 -15.23 10.29 0.85
N GLU A 68 -14.67 9.64 1.87
CA GLU A 68 -14.31 10.27 3.14
C GLU A 68 -13.29 11.40 2.94
N ASP A 69 -13.47 12.50 3.68
CA ASP A 69 -12.49 13.61 3.69
C ASP A 69 -11.07 13.09 4.00
N SER A 70 -10.09 13.58 3.23
CA SER A 70 -8.72 13.11 3.33
C SER A 70 -8.10 13.27 4.72
N ASN A 71 -8.44 14.36 5.45
CA ASN A 71 -7.91 14.57 6.81
C ASN A 71 -8.54 13.59 7.80
N LEU A 72 -9.84 13.30 7.68
CA LEU A 72 -10.52 12.34 8.54
C LEU A 72 -9.99 10.92 8.29
N ALA A 73 -9.84 10.53 7.04
CA ALA A 73 -9.24 9.26 6.66
C ALA A 73 -7.80 9.13 7.18
N PHE A 74 -7.02 10.22 7.11
CA PHE A 74 -5.64 10.26 7.61
C PHE A 74 -5.59 10.11 9.14
N ASP A 75 -6.42 10.84 9.88
CA ASP A 75 -6.47 10.73 11.34
C ASP A 75 -6.86 9.30 11.78
N ARG A 76 -7.79 8.66 11.07
CA ARG A 76 -8.18 7.27 11.29
C ARG A 76 -7.05 6.29 10.96
N PHE A 77 -6.36 6.48 9.84
CA PHE A 77 -5.20 5.67 9.44
C PHE A 77 -4.08 5.74 10.48
N VAL A 78 -3.69 6.94 10.89
CA VAL A 78 -2.67 7.17 11.93
C VAL A 78 -3.15 6.62 13.28
N GLY A 79 -4.44 6.76 13.60
CA GLY A 79 -5.04 6.17 14.79
C GLY A 79 -4.92 4.65 14.84
N ILE A 80 -5.02 3.97 13.67
CA ILE A 80 -4.79 2.52 13.59
C ILE A 80 -3.32 2.20 13.82
N LEU A 81 -2.39 2.91 13.15
CA LEU A 81 -0.95 2.69 13.35
C LEU A 81 -0.56 2.85 14.83
N ASN A 82 -1.08 3.87 15.53
CA ASN A 82 -0.80 4.13 16.93
C ASN A 82 -1.30 3.03 17.90
N LYS A 83 -2.22 2.16 17.46
CA LYS A 83 -2.64 0.99 18.28
C LYS A 83 -1.56 -0.10 18.30
N PHE A 84 -0.69 -0.13 17.31
CA PHE A 84 0.28 -1.22 17.11
C PHE A 84 1.72 -0.77 17.16
N ILE A 85 1.98 0.53 17.03
CA ILE A 85 3.33 1.12 16.94
C ILE A 85 3.40 2.30 17.92
N ASP A 86 4.34 2.24 18.85
CA ASP A 86 4.70 3.41 19.66
C ASP A 86 5.59 4.34 18.82
N ARG A 87 4.98 5.39 18.26
CA ARG A 87 5.69 6.36 17.41
C ARG A 87 6.85 7.10 18.10
N TRP A 88 6.92 7.05 19.40
CA TRP A 88 7.96 7.69 20.21
C TRP A 88 9.15 6.77 20.47
N ASP A 89 8.95 5.46 20.34
CA ASP A 89 10.03 4.47 20.39
C ASP A 89 10.65 4.30 18.99
N LYS A 90 11.93 4.66 18.87
CA LYS A 90 12.67 4.57 17.59
C LYS A 90 12.85 3.13 17.10
N GLU A 91 12.77 2.17 18.02
CA GLU A 91 12.90 0.73 17.70
C GLU A 91 11.53 0.08 17.42
N ASP A 92 10.44 0.73 17.77
CA ASP A 92 9.09 0.20 17.53
C ASP A 92 8.48 0.72 16.23
N LYS A 93 8.89 0.10 15.12
CA LYS A 93 8.40 0.43 13.79
C LYS A 93 7.98 -0.82 13.02
N ALA A 94 7.18 -0.63 11.99
CA ALA A 94 6.80 -1.65 11.04
C ALA A 94 7.59 -1.53 9.73
N PHE A 95 7.66 -2.62 8.98
CA PHE A 95 8.04 -2.57 7.57
C PHE A 95 6.80 -2.21 6.75
N PHE A 96 6.88 -1.13 5.97
CA PHE A 96 5.95 -0.87 4.88
C PHE A 96 6.14 -1.99 3.85
N ALA A 97 5.08 -2.70 3.46
CA ALA A 97 5.16 -3.80 2.52
C ALA A 97 4.08 -3.67 1.43
N GLY A 98 4.44 -3.98 0.18
CA GLY A 98 3.53 -3.93 -0.95
C GLY A 98 4.07 -4.70 -2.14
N TYR A 99 3.30 -4.82 -3.22
CA TYR A 99 3.75 -5.35 -4.51
C TYR A 99 4.11 -4.20 -5.43
N ASN A 100 5.40 -4.03 -5.77
CA ASN A 100 5.95 -2.78 -6.31
C ASN A 100 5.82 -1.63 -5.28
N ALA A 101 6.14 -1.94 -4.03
CA ALA A 101 5.87 -1.13 -2.84
C ALA A 101 6.35 0.32 -2.92
N ARG A 102 7.31 0.63 -3.78
CA ARG A 102 7.83 1.99 -3.94
C ARG A 102 6.77 2.95 -4.46
N PHE A 103 5.91 2.48 -5.37
CA PHE A 103 4.81 3.27 -5.90
C PHE A 103 3.85 3.70 -4.77
N ASP A 104 3.40 2.72 -3.99
CA ASP A 104 2.47 2.96 -2.87
C ASP A 104 3.12 3.82 -1.78
N GLU A 105 4.38 3.54 -1.47
CA GLU A 105 5.15 4.29 -0.48
C GLU A 105 5.23 5.77 -0.85
N ASP A 106 5.47 6.11 -2.12
CA ASP A 106 5.60 7.49 -2.58
C ASP A 106 4.26 8.25 -2.44
N PHE A 107 3.12 7.62 -2.74
CA PHE A 107 1.79 8.20 -2.51
C PHE A 107 1.46 8.34 -1.02
N ILE A 108 1.76 7.35 -0.20
CA ILE A 108 1.55 7.44 1.25
C ILE A 108 2.44 8.53 1.86
N ARG A 109 3.70 8.66 1.44
CA ARG A 109 4.58 9.74 1.90
C ARG A 109 4.05 11.12 1.52
N ASP A 110 3.55 11.30 0.29
CA ASP A 110 2.93 12.54 -0.13
C ASP A 110 1.65 12.85 0.68
N TRP A 111 0.85 11.82 0.96
CA TRP A 111 -0.35 11.97 1.80
C TRP A 111 -0.01 12.38 3.23
N PHE A 112 1.05 11.82 3.83
CA PHE A 112 1.58 12.29 5.12
C PHE A 112 2.02 13.75 5.05
N ILE A 113 2.66 14.20 3.95
CA ILE A 113 3.08 15.59 3.75
C ILE A 113 1.87 16.53 3.65
N ARG A 114 0.84 16.16 2.89
CA ARG A 114 -0.37 16.98 2.71
C ARG A 114 -1.17 17.13 4.00
N ASN A 115 -1.13 16.15 4.88
CA ASN A 115 -1.85 16.14 6.17
C ASN A 115 -0.97 16.60 7.35
N ALA A 116 0.18 17.24 7.11
CA ALA A 116 1.01 17.81 8.16
C ALA A 116 0.26 18.86 8.94
N LYS A 117 0.14 18.66 10.26
CA LYS A 117 -0.50 19.63 11.16
C LYS A 117 0.47 20.69 11.65
N THR A 118 1.79 20.48 11.53
CA THR A 118 2.84 21.40 11.96
C THR A 118 4.04 21.37 11.01
N GLU A 119 4.84 22.46 10.99
CA GLU A 119 6.12 22.51 10.27
C GLU A 119 7.11 21.43 10.75
N ARG A 120 7.06 21.09 12.03
CA ARG A 120 7.87 20.01 12.60
C ARG A 120 7.46 18.66 12.02
N ASP A 121 6.16 18.39 11.91
CA ASP A 121 5.66 17.17 11.27
C ASP A 121 6.09 17.12 9.80
N ALA A 122 6.02 18.25 9.09
CA ALA A 122 6.48 18.35 7.71
C ALA A 122 7.98 18.07 7.55
N SER A 123 8.83 18.60 8.45
CA SER A 123 10.28 18.43 8.39
C SER A 123 10.76 17.00 8.67
N PHE A 124 9.98 16.22 9.44
CA PHE A 124 10.25 14.79 9.74
C PHE A 124 9.44 13.83 8.83
N GLY A 125 9.00 14.28 7.65
CA GLY A 125 8.15 13.49 6.77
C GLY A 125 6.77 13.22 7.39
N ASN A 126 6.26 14.20 8.15
CA ASN A 126 4.97 14.17 8.85
C ASN A 126 4.74 12.99 9.78
N GLY A 127 5.80 12.48 10.32
CA GLY A 127 5.72 11.30 11.16
C GLY A 127 5.74 9.98 10.42
N TYR A 128 5.80 9.92 9.06
CA TYR A 128 5.96 8.67 8.32
C TYR A 128 7.12 7.84 8.88
N GLY A 129 8.29 8.45 9.06
CA GLY A 129 9.48 7.81 9.61
C GLY A 129 9.36 7.39 11.09
N CYS A 130 8.30 7.83 11.81
CA CYS A 130 7.99 7.33 13.14
C CYS A 130 7.33 5.96 13.11
N TYR A 131 6.69 5.59 11.99
CA TYR A 131 5.95 4.33 11.86
C TYR A 131 6.69 3.29 11.05
N PHE A 132 7.53 3.71 10.09
CA PHE A 132 8.08 2.80 9.09
C PHE A 132 9.60 2.78 9.06
N TRP A 133 10.13 1.57 8.95
CA TRP A 133 11.53 1.35 8.59
C TRP A 133 11.78 1.71 7.12
N THR A 134 13.00 2.13 6.81
CA THR A 134 13.48 2.32 5.44
C THR A 134 14.62 1.32 5.19
N PRO A 135 14.67 0.65 4.04
CA PRO A 135 13.71 0.71 2.91
C PRO A 135 12.41 -0.04 3.17
N CYS A 136 11.39 0.18 2.33
CA CYS A 136 10.17 -0.61 2.31
C CYS A 136 10.45 -2.06 1.89
N MET A 137 9.57 -2.99 2.26
CA MET A 137 9.60 -4.39 1.83
C MET A 137 8.83 -4.55 0.52
N ASP A 138 9.54 -4.55 -0.60
CA ASP A 138 8.96 -4.81 -1.91
C ASP A 138 8.83 -6.33 -2.16
N VAL A 139 7.59 -6.81 -2.11
CA VAL A 139 7.28 -8.25 -2.29
C VAL A 139 7.53 -8.69 -3.73
N MET A 140 7.38 -7.80 -4.73
CA MET A 140 7.72 -8.10 -6.12
C MET A 140 9.22 -8.36 -6.28
N GLN A 141 10.08 -7.53 -5.68
CA GLN A 141 11.53 -7.73 -5.71
C GLN A 141 11.93 -9.00 -4.96
N PHE A 142 11.29 -9.28 -3.83
CA PHE A 142 11.52 -10.53 -3.11
C PHE A 142 11.09 -11.74 -3.92
N ALA A 143 9.94 -11.69 -4.59
CA ALA A 143 9.47 -12.76 -5.48
C ALA A 143 10.43 -12.96 -6.65
N LEU A 144 10.92 -11.88 -7.28
CA LEU A 144 11.93 -11.96 -8.33
C LEU A 144 13.18 -12.69 -7.83
N PHE A 145 13.72 -12.30 -6.70
CA PHE A 145 14.90 -12.95 -6.09
C PHE A 145 14.66 -14.45 -5.86
N ARG A 146 13.48 -14.83 -5.37
CA ARG A 146 13.11 -16.23 -5.08
C ARG A 146 12.86 -17.08 -6.34
N THR A 147 12.61 -16.45 -7.48
CA THR A 147 12.27 -17.11 -8.74
C THR A 147 13.26 -16.83 -9.87
N LEU A 148 14.47 -16.33 -9.56
CA LEU A 148 15.47 -15.94 -10.56
C LEU A 148 15.73 -17.04 -11.59
N GLN A 149 15.88 -18.30 -11.17
CA GLN A 149 16.20 -19.43 -12.05
C GLN A 149 15.04 -19.81 -12.98
N SER A 150 13.81 -19.48 -12.61
CA SER A 150 12.59 -19.75 -13.40
C SER A 150 11.98 -18.51 -14.02
N ARG A 151 12.66 -17.35 -13.97
CA ARG A 151 12.10 -16.06 -14.46
C ARG A 151 11.61 -16.12 -15.90
N SER A 152 12.28 -16.86 -16.76
CA SER A 152 11.90 -17.02 -18.16
C SER A 152 10.59 -17.79 -18.39
N GLN A 153 10.07 -18.46 -17.36
CA GLN A 153 8.79 -19.17 -17.40
C GLN A 153 7.59 -18.26 -17.10
N PHE A 154 7.85 -17.03 -16.66
CA PHE A 154 6.80 -16.04 -16.38
C PHE A 154 6.59 -15.14 -17.59
N GLU A 155 5.38 -15.09 -18.12
CA GLU A 155 4.98 -14.17 -19.20
C GLU A 155 5.20 -12.70 -18.80
N ASN A 156 4.75 -12.36 -17.61
CA ASN A 156 4.95 -11.06 -17.00
C ASN A 156 5.24 -11.23 -15.50
N PHE A 157 5.39 -10.13 -14.76
CA PHE A 157 5.65 -10.19 -13.32
C PHE A 157 4.60 -9.42 -12.53
N GLN A 158 3.33 -9.48 -13.00
CA GLN A 158 2.18 -8.97 -12.28
C GLN A 158 1.82 -9.87 -11.09
N LEU A 159 1.17 -9.31 -10.08
CA LEU A 159 0.82 -10.01 -8.85
C LEU A 159 0.09 -11.33 -9.12
N GLY A 160 -0.94 -11.31 -9.96
CA GLY A 160 -1.72 -12.50 -10.31
C GLY A 160 -0.88 -13.60 -10.93
N THR A 161 -0.02 -13.26 -11.92
CA THR A 161 0.86 -14.21 -12.59
C THR A 161 1.82 -14.88 -11.60
N VAL A 162 2.41 -14.09 -10.70
CA VAL A 162 3.36 -14.62 -9.70
C VAL A 162 2.63 -15.46 -8.65
N CYS A 163 1.46 -15.03 -8.18
CA CYS A 163 0.63 -15.82 -7.26
C CYS A 163 0.30 -17.20 -7.82
N GLN A 164 -0.23 -17.24 -9.04
CA GLN A 164 -0.59 -18.51 -9.72
C GLN A 164 0.64 -19.44 -9.89
N ALA A 165 1.77 -18.87 -10.29
CA ALA A 165 3.01 -19.65 -10.49
C ALA A 165 3.54 -20.32 -9.20
N VAL A 166 3.23 -19.75 -8.02
CA VAL A 166 3.62 -20.32 -6.72
C VAL A 166 2.51 -21.10 -6.03
N GLY A 167 1.36 -21.30 -6.72
CA GLY A 167 0.22 -22.06 -6.23
C GLY A 167 -0.65 -21.30 -5.25
N ILE A 168 -0.82 -20.01 -5.46
CA ILE A 168 -1.78 -19.14 -4.78
C ILE A 168 -2.92 -18.84 -5.75
N ASP A 169 -4.16 -19.16 -5.35
CA ASP A 169 -5.34 -18.82 -6.14
C ASP A 169 -5.47 -17.31 -6.29
N PHE A 170 -5.69 -16.85 -7.52
CA PHE A 170 -5.88 -15.44 -7.83
C PHE A 170 -7.07 -15.28 -8.76
N ASN A 171 -8.08 -14.53 -8.31
CA ASN A 171 -9.25 -14.19 -9.10
C ASN A 171 -9.02 -12.86 -9.82
N ALA A 172 -8.96 -12.89 -11.16
CA ALA A 172 -8.74 -11.69 -11.96
C ALA A 172 -9.91 -10.68 -11.89
N GLU A 173 -11.13 -11.14 -11.56
CA GLU A 173 -12.29 -10.25 -11.42
C GLU A 173 -12.23 -9.39 -10.14
N GLU A 174 -11.47 -9.84 -9.15
CA GLU A 174 -11.23 -9.10 -7.91
C GLU A 174 -9.94 -8.27 -7.94
N ALA A 175 -9.15 -8.41 -8.99
CA ALA A 175 -7.94 -7.61 -9.18
C ALA A 175 -8.27 -6.12 -9.26
N HIS A 176 -7.33 -5.28 -8.81
CA HIS A 176 -7.51 -3.83 -8.68
C HIS A 176 -8.52 -3.40 -7.62
N ASN A 177 -8.78 -4.29 -6.65
CA ASN A 177 -9.33 -3.94 -5.36
C ASN A 177 -8.19 -3.95 -4.35
N ALA A 178 -7.84 -2.78 -3.81
CA ALA A 178 -6.67 -2.62 -2.95
C ALA A 178 -6.64 -3.61 -1.76
N LEU A 179 -7.80 -3.93 -1.17
CA LEU A 179 -7.85 -4.90 -0.07
C LEU A 179 -7.63 -6.35 -0.54
N TYR A 180 -8.10 -6.70 -1.75
CA TYR A 180 -7.85 -8.01 -2.32
C TYR A 180 -6.37 -8.17 -2.69
N ASP A 181 -5.82 -7.21 -3.42
CA ASP A 181 -4.44 -7.27 -3.90
C ASP A 181 -3.44 -7.29 -2.74
N ILE A 182 -3.70 -6.53 -1.67
CA ILE A 182 -2.81 -6.55 -0.51
C ILE A 182 -2.92 -7.86 0.31
N LYS A 183 -4.08 -8.52 0.33
CA LYS A 183 -4.22 -9.87 0.91
C LYS A 183 -3.39 -10.87 0.14
N LYS A 184 -3.40 -10.82 -1.20
CA LYS A 184 -2.61 -11.70 -2.07
C LYS A 184 -1.11 -11.40 -1.97
N THR A 185 -0.73 -10.14 -1.88
CA THR A 185 0.65 -9.72 -1.64
C THR A 185 1.19 -10.29 -0.31
N ARG A 186 0.41 -10.18 0.75
CA ARG A 186 0.76 -10.79 2.05
C ARG A 186 0.90 -12.31 1.95
N GLU A 187 -0.06 -12.99 1.33
CA GLU A 187 -0.01 -14.44 1.13
C GLU A 187 1.24 -14.86 0.35
N LEU A 188 1.57 -14.11 -0.70
CA LEU A 188 2.75 -14.33 -1.53
C LEU A 188 4.05 -14.21 -0.71
N LEU A 189 4.20 -13.16 0.11
CA LEU A 189 5.37 -12.99 0.97
C LEU A 189 5.58 -14.21 1.86
N TYR A 190 4.52 -14.66 2.55
CA TYR A 190 4.63 -15.80 3.46
C TYR A 190 4.82 -17.15 2.73
N ARG A 191 4.25 -17.31 1.55
CA ARG A 191 4.48 -18.50 0.70
C ARG A 191 5.94 -18.60 0.29
N LEU A 192 6.53 -17.51 -0.16
CA LEU A 192 7.92 -17.44 -0.59
C LEU A 192 8.91 -17.56 0.57
N LYS A 193 8.57 -17.03 1.75
CA LYS A 193 9.39 -17.13 2.96
C LYS A 193 9.52 -18.58 3.46
N ARG A 194 8.47 -19.41 3.30
CA ARG A 194 8.46 -20.81 3.74
C ARG A 194 9.25 -21.75 2.83
N LYS A 195 9.52 -21.35 1.59
CA LYS A 195 10.29 -22.16 0.62
C LYS A 195 11.82 -21.96 0.76
N ALA A 196 12.27 -21.43 1.91
CA ALA A 196 13.69 -21.24 2.23
C ALA A 196 14.26 -22.48 2.92
#